data_064b73992a059ac519cf9cf24a73a504
#
_entry.id   064b73992a059ac519cf9cf24a73a504
#
_cell.length_a   1.000
_cell.length_b   1.000
_cell.length_c   1.000
_cell.angle_alpha   90.00
_cell.angle_beta   90.00
_cell.angle_gamma   90.00
#
_symmetry.space_group_name_H-M   'P 1'
#
loop_
_entity.id
_entity.type
_entity.pdbx_description
1 polymer ?
#
loop_
_entity_poly.entity_id
_entity_poly.type
_entity_poly.pdbx_seq_one_letter_code
_entity_poly.pdbx_strand_id
1 'polypeptide(L)'
;MKKCTLFVAAMVLFAAASWAGGLRLAGVAQNQVPIKKQCSLSQRIAQSGEGVLALKKAAKPMADVGTVISDAPAGTVYENMYVNSEAYGLGWGDAYYQKVDGGLGGVDVANDGFIYVQAPISQAYIWGLGSPWLKCEKKEGDVIVMHLPQLYCIDAGDPYYAQRLVPSADGKTFVVDSTSQDVKFTWKDNKLTQVDDCLVGLCDATGGWFYMGDFNIKYTINPDKPIVKPEGLTKATCKMEYKSDAKDLTAEKFVMVNVFNADGKVYVDHMEKGLPDAVMCGTVSADGKSVEVPAKQYLGVDLEYNAHVYVLTGNAKIDGAGTEKPFFNYDKTASIKLTRDASGKMAAEYPASLVVNCGRENLYIISDYVAPRFVSQEDKAMTPADPVFTADDIRPSTNFDLVKFVLPVKDVDGNDLNVNELYYNVYYNDAPYVFTPEVFKGLTAPMTDIPYAFSDTEFDIYPSGGKHTIYFYDKNYTKLGVQSIYRGGGEERRSNVVWVNRPVTGIDDVNADMREVKSVSYYNVAGQQIAEPASGVCIKRIQYADGTVKAEKVIK
;
A
#
# COMPACT_ATOMS: atom_id res chain seq x y z
N MET A 1 17.61 3.07 9.86
CA MET A 1 17.18 3.33 11.26
C MET A 1 16.65 4.74 11.56
N LYS A 2 16.78 5.75 10.68
CA LYS A 2 16.26 7.14 10.93
C LYS A 2 14.91 7.43 10.26
N LYS A 3 14.37 6.52 9.44
CA LYS A 3 13.14 6.74 8.67
C LYS A 3 11.83 6.44 9.44
N CYS A 4 11.84 5.57 10.43
CA CYS A 4 10.61 5.17 11.15
C CYS A 4 10.08 6.20 12.17
N THR A 5 10.93 6.99 12.77
CA THR A 5 10.55 7.90 13.87
C THR A 5 9.80 9.15 13.43
N LEU A 6 9.80 9.49 12.13
CA LEU A 6 9.21 10.74 11.61
C LEU A 6 7.84 10.60 10.96
N PHE A 7 7.38 9.38 10.72
CA PHE A 7 6.05 9.12 10.18
C PHE A 7 4.91 9.56 11.14
N VAL A 8 5.21 9.70 12.41
CA VAL A 8 4.25 9.95 13.49
C VAL A 8 3.62 11.35 13.47
N ALA A 9 4.36 12.38 13.05
CA ALA A 9 3.86 13.77 13.14
C ALA A 9 2.97 14.21 11.95
N ALA A 10 3.08 13.56 10.78
CA ALA A 10 2.34 13.95 9.58
C ALA A 10 0.95 13.27 9.46
N MET A 11 0.67 12.22 10.23
CA MET A 11 -0.54 11.39 10.07
C MET A 11 -1.77 11.86 10.84
N VAL A 12 -1.67 12.76 11.79
CA VAL A 12 -2.82 13.21 12.61
C VAL A 12 -3.85 14.02 11.81
N LEU A 13 -3.52 14.49 10.60
CA LEU A 13 -4.41 15.34 9.78
C LEU A 13 -5.12 14.63 8.62
N PHE A 14 -4.92 13.33 8.41
CA PHE A 14 -5.40 12.63 7.20
C PHE A 14 -6.52 11.60 7.39
N ALA A 15 -7.12 11.49 8.56
CA ALA A 15 -8.19 10.52 8.83
C ALA A 15 -9.51 10.74 8.06
N ALA A 16 -9.62 11.74 7.20
CA ALA A 16 -10.89 12.12 6.57
C ALA A 16 -10.99 11.97 5.05
N ALA A 17 -9.95 11.54 4.32
CA ALA A 17 -9.96 11.65 2.86
C ALA A 17 -9.52 10.42 2.03
N SER A 18 -9.23 9.26 2.62
CA SER A 18 -8.80 8.08 1.85
C SER A 18 -9.88 7.00 1.73
N TRP A 19 -10.97 7.29 1.04
CA TRP A 19 -12.11 6.37 0.81
C TRP A 19 -12.13 5.72 -0.58
N ALA A 20 -11.06 5.71 -1.32
CA ALA A 20 -10.99 5.06 -2.62
C ALA A 20 -9.84 4.04 -2.62
N GLY A 21 -10.14 2.78 -2.44
CA GLY A 21 -9.24 1.67 -2.70
C GLY A 21 -8.76 0.85 -1.49
N GLY A 22 -9.47 0.81 -0.37
CA GLY A 22 -9.19 -0.14 0.71
C GLY A 22 -9.87 -1.50 0.49
N LEU A 23 -9.19 -2.59 0.86
CA LEU A 23 -9.79 -3.93 0.94
C LEU A 23 -11.13 -3.88 1.69
N ARG A 24 -12.20 -4.41 1.09
CA ARG A 24 -13.51 -4.56 1.73
C ARG A 24 -13.79 -6.03 2.02
N LEU A 25 -14.02 -6.34 3.30
CA LEU A 25 -14.51 -7.65 3.72
C LEU A 25 -16.01 -7.72 3.48
N ALA A 26 -16.43 -8.59 2.57
CA ALA A 26 -17.85 -8.82 2.35
C ALA A 26 -18.48 -9.56 3.53
N GLY A 27 -19.62 -9.05 4.03
CA GLY A 27 -20.36 -9.65 5.14
C GLY A 27 -19.88 -9.27 6.53
N VAL A 28 -18.88 -8.39 6.66
CA VAL A 28 -18.46 -7.81 7.94
C VAL A 28 -18.91 -6.35 8.00
N ALA A 29 -19.40 -5.89 9.15
CA ALA A 29 -19.87 -4.53 9.32
C ALA A 29 -18.81 -3.51 8.85
N GLN A 30 -19.22 -2.45 8.17
CA GLN A 30 -18.35 -1.44 7.53
C GLN A 30 -17.28 -0.79 8.42
N ASN A 31 -17.31 -1.03 9.73
CA ASN A 31 -16.33 -0.52 10.68
C ASN A 31 -15.03 -1.36 10.73
N GLN A 32 -14.92 -2.42 9.95
CA GLN A 32 -13.81 -3.38 9.97
C GLN A 32 -13.06 -3.43 8.63
N VAL A 33 -12.81 -2.28 8.04
CA VAL A 33 -11.95 -2.18 6.84
C VAL A 33 -10.50 -2.34 7.29
N PRO A 34 -9.72 -3.28 6.75
CA PRO A 34 -8.28 -3.31 6.96
C PRO A 34 -7.68 -2.00 6.48
N ILE A 35 -7.11 -1.25 7.40
CA ILE A 35 -6.48 0.02 7.07
C ILE A 35 -5.11 -0.29 6.47
N LYS A 36 -4.84 0.25 5.29
CA LYS A 36 -3.49 0.34 4.75
C LYS A 36 -2.54 0.87 5.83
N LYS A 37 -1.33 0.30 5.91
CA LYS A 37 -0.13 0.73 6.62
C LYS A 37 -0.20 2.18 7.16
N GLN A 38 -0.95 2.45 8.23
CA GLN A 38 -1.24 3.85 8.61
C GLN A 38 -0.85 4.24 10.04
N CYS A 39 -0.54 3.28 10.92
CA CYS A 39 -0.16 3.62 12.29
C CYS A 39 0.91 2.65 12.81
N SER A 40 1.89 3.15 13.55
CA SER A 40 2.75 2.29 14.33
C SER A 40 1.95 1.51 15.38
N LEU A 41 2.45 0.37 15.80
CA LEU A 41 1.80 -0.46 16.81
C LEU A 41 1.60 0.32 18.12
N SER A 42 2.56 1.16 18.49
CA SER A 42 2.50 2.06 19.65
C SER A 42 1.33 3.05 19.59
N GLN A 43 0.97 3.55 18.41
CA GLN A 43 -0.19 4.44 18.23
C GLN A 43 -1.52 3.70 18.37
N ARG A 44 -1.58 2.42 17.96
CA ARG A 44 -2.77 1.57 18.17
C ARG A 44 -3.05 1.35 19.64
N ILE A 45 -2.01 1.12 20.45
CA ILE A 45 -2.13 0.96 21.92
C ILE A 45 -2.73 2.22 22.54
N ALA A 46 -2.27 3.40 22.12
CA ALA A 46 -2.79 4.68 22.61
C ALA A 46 -4.26 4.93 22.23
N GLN A 47 -4.74 4.34 21.12
CA GLN A 47 -6.11 4.51 20.61
C GLN A 47 -7.10 3.46 21.15
N SER A 48 -6.61 2.29 21.58
CA SER A 48 -7.47 1.17 22.02
C SER A 48 -8.02 1.29 23.46
N GLY A 49 -7.69 2.36 24.18
CA GLY A 49 -8.25 2.62 25.51
C GLY A 49 -7.65 1.80 26.65
N GLU A 50 -8.12 2.05 27.85
CA GLU A 50 -7.55 1.57 29.13
C GLU A 50 -7.43 0.03 29.30
N GLY A 51 -8.18 -0.76 28.53
CA GLY A 51 -8.15 -2.23 28.63
C GLY A 51 -6.81 -2.86 28.25
N VAL A 52 -6.07 -2.26 27.32
CA VAL A 52 -4.76 -2.75 26.86
C VAL A 52 -3.64 -2.34 27.82
N LEU A 53 -3.79 -1.23 28.52
CA LEU A 53 -2.80 -0.75 29.52
C LEU A 53 -2.74 -1.62 30.80
N ALA A 54 -3.82 -2.33 31.13
CA ALA A 54 -3.86 -3.21 32.30
C ALA A 54 -2.98 -4.46 32.15
N LEU A 55 -2.70 -4.90 30.93
CA LEU A 55 -1.87 -6.08 30.65
C LEU A 55 -0.36 -5.82 30.82
N LYS A 56 0.09 -4.58 30.85
CA LYS A 56 1.52 -4.21 30.95
C LYS A 56 2.17 -4.51 32.32
N LYS A 57 1.45 -4.94 33.32
CA LYS A 57 1.98 -5.00 34.71
C LYS A 57 2.53 -6.34 35.19
N ALA A 58 2.48 -7.44 34.43
CA ALA A 58 2.70 -8.77 35.00
C ALA A 58 3.83 -9.63 34.41
N ALA A 59 4.50 -9.27 33.34
CA ALA A 59 5.52 -10.11 32.72
C ALA A 59 6.94 -9.57 32.90
N LYS A 60 7.91 -10.47 33.09
CA LYS A 60 9.34 -10.11 33.02
C LYS A 60 9.70 -9.79 31.56
N PRO A 61 10.52 -8.76 31.30
CA PRO A 61 11.03 -8.51 29.95
C PRO A 61 11.70 -9.77 29.41
N MET A 62 11.39 -10.12 28.14
CA MET A 62 12.08 -11.20 27.46
C MET A 62 13.55 -10.83 27.25
N ALA A 63 14.44 -11.82 27.40
CA ALA A 63 15.83 -11.66 26.99
C ALA A 63 15.89 -11.39 25.48
N ASP A 64 16.94 -10.71 25.04
CA ASP A 64 17.20 -10.51 23.60
C ASP A 64 17.26 -11.86 22.89
N VAL A 65 16.31 -12.12 22.00
CA VAL A 65 16.13 -13.41 21.32
C VAL A 65 16.49 -13.32 19.83
N GLY A 66 17.51 -12.57 19.51
CA GLY A 66 18.11 -12.56 18.18
C GLY A 66 17.81 -11.32 17.34
N THR A 67 18.04 -11.46 16.05
CA THR A 67 17.85 -10.40 15.04
C THR A 67 16.65 -10.72 14.15
N VAL A 68 15.99 -9.67 13.64
CA VAL A 68 14.97 -9.81 12.60
C VAL A 68 15.64 -10.36 11.34
N ILE A 69 15.13 -11.47 10.83
CA ILE A 69 15.61 -12.06 9.58
C ILE A 69 14.76 -11.49 8.45
N SER A 70 15.26 -10.44 7.80
CA SER A 70 14.53 -9.72 6.73
C SER A 70 14.60 -10.44 5.39
N ASP A 71 15.71 -11.12 5.11
CA ASP A 71 15.98 -11.79 3.86
C ASP A 71 16.02 -13.29 4.06
N ALA A 72 15.61 -14.07 3.05
CA ALA A 72 15.73 -15.51 3.08
C ALA A 72 17.20 -15.91 3.21
N PRO A 73 17.56 -16.82 4.14
CA PRO A 73 18.88 -17.40 4.16
C PRO A 73 19.23 -18.11 2.84
N ALA A 74 20.50 -18.43 2.64
CA ALA A 74 20.91 -19.14 1.43
C ALA A 74 20.32 -20.57 1.42
N GLY A 75 19.49 -20.86 0.41
CA GLY A 75 18.80 -22.14 0.30
C GLY A 75 17.95 -22.27 -0.95
N THR A 76 16.93 -23.11 -0.88
CA THR A 76 15.88 -23.22 -1.89
C THR A 76 14.64 -22.48 -1.41
N VAL A 77 14.42 -21.29 -1.97
CA VAL A 77 13.34 -20.40 -1.58
C VAL A 77 12.11 -20.66 -2.45
N TYR A 78 10.97 -20.87 -1.80
CA TYR A 78 9.64 -20.93 -2.39
C TYR A 78 8.94 -19.61 -2.06
N GLU A 79 9.01 -18.65 -2.97
CA GLU A 79 8.42 -17.33 -2.82
C GLU A 79 6.97 -17.28 -3.28
N ASN A 80 6.24 -16.27 -2.82
CA ASN A 80 4.86 -16.01 -3.22
C ASN A 80 3.96 -17.26 -3.11
N MET A 81 4.13 -18.03 -2.05
CA MET A 81 3.23 -19.16 -1.78
C MET A 81 1.84 -18.64 -1.43
N TYR A 82 0.83 -19.38 -1.83
CA TYR A 82 -0.57 -19.10 -1.51
C TYR A 82 -0.85 -19.46 -0.06
N VAL A 83 -1.13 -18.47 0.76
CA VAL A 83 -1.39 -18.63 2.20
C VAL A 83 -2.88 -18.69 2.46
N ASN A 84 -3.29 -19.73 3.18
CA ASN A 84 -4.58 -19.81 3.84
C ASN A 84 -4.35 -19.94 5.34
N SER A 85 -5.11 -19.18 6.12
CA SER A 85 -5.10 -19.28 7.59
C SER A 85 -6.42 -18.79 8.15
N GLU A 86 -6.55 -18.90 9.46
CA GLU A 86 -7.59 -18.26 10.23
C GLU A 86 -6.91 -17.24 11.16
N ALA A 87 -7.30 -15.98 11.07
CA ALA A 87 -6.62 -14.89 11.76
C ALA A 87 -7.53 -14.25 12.80
N TYR A 88 -6.95 -13.97 13.96
CA TYR A 88 -7.52 -13.03 14.93
C TYR A 88 -6.79 -11.71 14.87
N GLY A 89 -7.55 -10.61 14.90
CA GLY A 89 -7.02 -9.27 14.88
C GLY A 89 -7.85 -8.28 15.68
N LEU A 90 -7.29 -7.10 15.92
CA LEU A 90 -8.00 -5.97 16.48
C LEU A 90 -8.29 -4.96 15.37
N GLY A 91 -9.58 -4.68 15.14
CA GLY A 91 -10.03 -3.59 14.29
C GLY A 91 -10.72 -2.53 15.13
N TRP A 92 -10.36 -1.27 15.00
CA TRP A 92 -11.05 -0.10 15.60
C TRP A 92 -11.66 -0.31 17.01
N GLY A 93 -10.98 -1.06 17.88
CA GLY A 93 -11.39 -1.28 19.25
C GLY A 93 -11.96 -2.68 19.55
N ASP A 94 -12.37 -3.44 18.53
CA ASP A 94 -12.94 -4.78 18.70
C ASP A 94 -12.05 -5.85 18.08
N ALA A 95 -11.93 -6.99 18.78
CA ALA A 95 -11.32 -8.19 18.22
C ALA A 95 -12.21 -8.77 17.12
N TYR A 96 -11.63 -9.16 16.00
CA TYR A 96 -12.34 -9.80 14.92
C TYR A 96 -11.63 -11.09 14.48
N TYR A 97 -12.42 -11.99 13.93
CA TYR A 97 -11.97 -13.23 13.32
C TYR A 97 -12.16 -13.15 11.80
N GLN A 98 -11.19 -13.62 11.05
CA GLN A 98 -11.31 -13.72 9.59
C GLN A 98 -10.61 -14.96 9.04
N LYS A 99 -11.08 -15.44 7.90
CA LYS A 99 -10.37 -16.44 7.10
C LYS A 99 -9.48 -15.73 6.11
N VAL A 100 -8.19 -15.96 6.18
CA VAL A 100 -7.22 -15.48 5.18
C VAL A 100 -7.28 -16.43 3.99
N ASP A 101 -7.36 -15.86 2.79
CA ASP A 101 -7.39 -16.59 1.53
C ASP A 101 -6.54 -15.82 0.52
N GLY A 102 -5.50 -16.47 0.03
CA GLY A 102 -4.61 -15.88 -0.97
C GLY A 102 -3.59 -14.89 -0.44
N GLY A 103 -3.29 -14.89 0.87
CA GLY A 103 -2.14 -14.13 1.39
C GLY A 103 -0.83 -14.60 0.77
N LEU A 104 0.21 -13.76 0.88
CA LEU A 104 1.57 -14.13 0.46
C LEU A 104 2.39 -14.64 1.63
N GLY A 105 3.22 -15.63 1.37
CA GLY A 105 4.22 -16.12 2.28
C GLY A 105 5.34 -16.81 1.54
N GLY A 106 6.32 -17.31 2.27
CA GLY A 106 7.44 -18.03 1.69
C GLY A 106 7.93 -19.15 2.60
N VAL A 107 8.58 -20.12 2.02
CA VAL A 107 9.32 -21.15 2.74
C VAL A 107 10.72 -21.25 2.13
N ASP A 108 11.75 -21.19 2.95
CA ASP A 108 13.12 -21.44 2.54
C ASP A 108 13.63 -22.74 3.18
N VAL A 109 14.06 -23.66 2.33
CA VAL A 109 14.80 -24.87 2.73
C VAL A 109 16.28 -24.50 2.71
N ALA A 110 16.76 -23.95 3.82
CA ALA A 110 18.07 -23.34 3.89
C ALA A 110 19.21 -24.37 3.92
N ASN A 111 20.39 -23.95 3.44
CA ASN A 111 21.60 -24.74 3.42
C ASN A 111 22.21 -24.99 4.82
N ASP A 112 21.78 -24.23 5.83
CA ASP A 112 22.18 -24.41 7.23
C ASP A 112 21.46 -25.58 7.93
N GLY A 113 20.57 -26.27 7.22
CA GLY A 113 19.81 -27.42 7.70
C GLY A 113 18.47 -27.08 8.36
N PHE A 114 18.12 -25.80 8.45
CA PHE A 114 16.82 -25.35 8.97
C PHE A 114 15.83 -25.08 7.83
N ILE A 115 14.57 -24.87 8.21
CA ILE A 115 13.54 -24.33 7.33
C ILE A 115 13.11 -23.00 7.91
N TYR A 116 12.90 -22.01 7.05
CA TYR A 116 12.41 -20.69 7.44
C TYR A 116 11.05 -20.46 6.82
N VAL A 117 10.13 -19.88 7.63
CA VAL A 117 8.76 -19.56 7.22
C VAL A 117 8.58 -18.06 7.25
N GLN A 118 8.22 -17.47 6.11
CA GLN A 118 8.01 -16.04 5.98
C GLN A 118 6.58 -15.64 6.36
N ALA A 119 6.45 -14.56 7.12
CA ALA A 119 5.18 -13.87 7.40
C ALA A 119 4.04 -14.78 7.91
N PRO A 120 4.24 -15.64 8.93
CA PRO A 120 3.18 -16.51 9.43
C PRO A 120 2.06 -15.74 10.19
N ILE A 121 2.19 -14.42 10.34
CA ILE A 121 1.18 -13.52 10.92
C ILE A 121 0.68 -12.60 9.82
N SER A 122 -0.41 -12.98 9.16
CA SER A 122 -0.90 -12.35 7.93
C SER A 122 -1.21 -10.86 8.05
N GLN A 123 -1.67 -10.41 9.21
CA GLN A 123 -2.05 -9.02 9.44
C GLN A 123 -0.86 -8.11 9.74
N ALA A 124 0.27 -8.66 10.15
CA ALA A 124 1.45 -7.86 10.49
C ALA A 124 1.92 -7.00 9.31
N TYR A 125 1.87 -7.54 8.09
CA TYR A 125 2.21 -6.80 6.87
C TYR A 125 1.31 -5.56 6.68
N ILE A 126 -0.02 -5.74 6.79
CA ILE A 126 -1.00 -4.65 6.60
C ILE A 126 -0.73 -3.48 7.56
N TRP A 127 -0.20 -3.78 8.74
CA TRP A 127 0.18 -2.78 9.74
C TRP A 127 1.60 -2.26 9.61
N GLY A 128 2.31 -2.66 8.56
CA GLY A 128 3.65 -2.17 8.28
C GLY A 128 4.76 -2.79 9.12
N LEU A 129 4.49 -3.93 9.74
CA LEU A 129 5.45 -4.63 10.59
C LEU A 129 6.37 -5.58 9.81
N GLY A 130 6.25 -5.56 8.48
CA GLY A 130 7.09 -6.36 7.59
C GLY A 130 6.67 -7.83 7.50
N SER A 131 7.51 -8.61 6.82
CA SER A 131 7.32 -10.05 6.55
C SER A 131 8.61 -10.81 6.83
N PRO A 132 9.03 -10.91 8.10
CA PRO A 132 10.27 -11.58 8.46
C PRO A 132 10.19 -13.09 8.26
N TRP A 133 11.35 -13.71 8.23
CA TRP A 133 11.52 -15.15 8.20
C TRP A 133 11.71 -15.70 9.63
N LEU A 134 10.90 -16.69 10.00
CA LEU A 134 11.00 -17.36 11.29
C LEU A 134 11.61 -18.75 11.12
N LYS A 135 12.58 -19.05 11.97
CA LYS A 135 13.41 -20.27 11.91
C LYS A 135 12.67 -21.47 12.47
N CYS A 136 12.71 -22.61 11.75
CA CYS A 136 12.14 -23.89 12.16
C CYS A 136 13.20 -24.99 12.11
N GLU A 137 13.26 -25.83 13.12
CA GLU A 137 14.11 -27.01 13.16
C GLU A 137 13.45 -28.18 12.43
N LYS A 138 14.18 -28.90 11.59
CA LYS A 138 13.73 -30.16 10.99
C LYS A 138 13.75 -31.27 12.05
N LYS A 139 12.68 -32.04 12.12
CA LYS A 139 12.59 -33.25 12.95
C LYS A 139 12.47 -34.49 12.07
N GLU A 140 12.32 -35.63 12.69
CA GLU A 140 12.12 -36.89 11.98
C GLU A 140 10.85 -36.87 11.12
N GLY A 141 10.93 -37.40 9.93
CA GLY A 141 9.86 -37.36 8.94
C GLY A 141 9.71 -35.98 8.29
N ASP A 142 8.45 -35.59 8.05
CA ASP A 142 8.11 -34.32 7.39
C ASP A 142 7.83 -33.18 8.42
N VAL A 143 8.10 -33.39 9.71
CA VAL A 143 7.80 -32.46 10.79
C VAL A 143 8.89 -31.40 10.90
N ILE A 144 8.47 -30.15 11.04
CA ILE A 144 9.31 -29.02 11.43
C ILE A 144 8.75 -28.35 12.68
N VAL A 145 9.61 -27.79 13.51
CA VAL A 145 9.24 -27.13 14.75
C VAL A 145 9.78 -25.72 14.76
N MET A 146 8.88 -24.76 14.89
CA MET A 146 9.19 -23.36 15.11
C MET A 146 9.31 -23.16 16.63
N HIS A 147 10.54 -22.93 17.10
CA HIS A 147 10.79 -22.62 18.52
C HIS A 147 10.59 -21.14 18.75
N LEU A 148 9.58 -20.78 19.47
CA LEU A 148 9.24 -19.40 19.84
C LEU A 148 9.68 -19.11 21.28
N PRO A 149 9.87 -17.87 21.71
CA PRO A 149 9.66 -16.66 20.93
C PRO A 149 10.79 -16.39 19.92
N GLN A 150 10.44 -15.76 18.79
CA GLN A 150 11.42 -15.21 17.85
C GLN A 150 11.11 -13.73 17.59
N LEU A 151 12.15 -12.91 17.47
CA LEU A 151 11.99 -11.48 17.16
C LEU A 151 11.36 -11.33 15.78
N TYR A 152 10.18 -10.71 15.74
CA TYR A 152 9.41 -10.51 14.51
C TYR A 152 9.74 -9.17 13.84
N CYS A 153 9.68 -8.09 14.63
CA CYS A 153 9.99 -6.74 14.13
C CYS A 153 10.41 -5.82 15.28
N ILE A 154 10.96 -4.67 14.91
CA ILE A 154 11.20 -3.54 15.82
C ILE A 154 10.40 -2.36 15.27
N ASP A 155 9.40 -1.87 16.00
CA ASP A 155 8.61 -0.70 15.64
C ASP A 155 8.81 0.41 16.67
N ALA A 156 9.17 1.60 16.19
CA ALA A 156 9.47 2.78 17.02
C ALA A 156 10.52 2.55 18.13
N GLY A 157 11.37 1.53 17.96
CA GLY A 157 12.40 1.13 18.93
C GLY A 157 11.97 0.03 19.88
N ASP A 158 10.70 -0.38 19.87
CA ASP A 158 10.18 -1.46 20.70
C ASP A 158 10.22 -2.80 19.94
N PRO A 159 10.78 -3.88 20.52
CA PRO A 159 10.80 -5.20 19.90
C PRO A 159 9.47 -5.94 20.07
N TYR A 160 9.06 -6.61 19.01
CA TYR A 160 7.88 -7.47 18.96
C TYR A 160 8.26 -8.88 18.53
N TYR A 161 7.65 -9.86 19.17
CA TYR A 161 8.01 -11.26 19.05
C TYR A 161 6.84 -12.11 18.58
N ALA A 162 7.11 -13.03 17.67
CA ALA A 162 6.18 -14.13 17.42
C ALA A 162 6.20 -15.09 18.62
N GLN A 163 5.02 -15.43 19.15
CA GLN A 163 4.85 -16.36 20.27
C GLN A 163 3.72 -17.34 20.02
N ARG A 164 3.81 -18.50 20.65
CA ARG A 164 2.72 -19.46 20.73
C ARG A 164 1.70 -18.97 21.75
N LEU A 165 0.45 -18.83 21.33
CA LEU A 165 -0.66 -18.38 22.15
C LEU A 165 -1.76 -19.44 22.19
N VAL A 166 -2.43 -19.52 23.34
CA VAL A 166 -3.58 -20.38 23.60
C VAL A 166 -4.73 -19.55 24.16
N PRO A 167 -5.99 -20.01 24.07
CA PRO A 167 -7.11 -19.31 24.69
C PRO A 167 -6.88 -19.11 26.18
N SER A 168 -7.24 -17.93 26.69
CA SER A 168 -7.27 -17.66 28.14
C SER A 168 -8.28 -18.59 28.87
N ALA A 169 -8.13 -18.76 30.16
CA ALA A 169 -9.01 -19.63 30.95
C ALA A 169 -10.50 -19.25 30.86
N ASP A 170 -10.81 -17.99 30.64
CA ASP A 170 -12.18 -17.48 30.42
C ASP A 170 -12.64 -17.50 28.97
N GLY A 171 -11.75 -17.91 28.05
CA GLY A 171 -12.03 -18.00 26.61
C GLY A 171 -12.22 -16.64 25.89
N LYS A 172 -11.92 -15.51 26.54
CA LYS A 172 -12.18 -14.18 26.00
C LYS A 172 -11.02 -13.57 25.22
N THR A 173 -9.81 -14.09 25.40
CA THR A 173 -8.59 -13.60 24.77
C THR A 173 -7.61 -14.73 24.56
N PHE A 174 -6.43 -14.41 24.03
CA PHE A 174 -5.31 -15.33 23.93
C PHE A 174 -4.19 -14.88 24.88
N VAL A 175 -3.48 -15.86 25.41
CA VAL A 175 -2.34 -15.66 26.32
C VAL A 175 -1.16 -16.51 25.85
N VAL A 176 0.04 -16.08 26.20
CA VAL A 176 1.27 -16.84 25.93
C VAL A 176 1.16 -18.22 26.57
N ASP A 177 1.39 -19.28 25.78
CA ASP A 177 1.39 -20.65 26.30
C ASP A 177 2.59 -20.85 27.23
N SER A 178 2.32 -20.98 28.54
CA SER A 178 3.37 -21.19 29.53
C SER A 178 3.90 -22.62 29.57
N THR A 179 3.26 -23.56 28.88
CA THR A 179 3.64 -24.98 28.87
C THR A 179 4.57 -25.34 27.70
N SER A 180 4.44 -24.66 26.58
CA SER A 180 5.28 -24.85 25.41
C SER A 180 5.30 -23.59 24.53
N GLN A 181 6.43 -23.30 23.94
CA GLN A 181 6.55 -22.29 22.90
C GLN A 181 6.87 -22.90 21.51
N ASP A 182 6.76 -24.21 21.39
CA ASP A 182 6.95 -24.91 20.13
C ASP A 182 5.68 -24.91 19.30
N VAL A 183 5.78 -24.55 18.03
CA VAL A 183 4.70 -24.68 17.05
C VAL A 183 5.14 -25.67 15.96
N LYS A 184 4.35 -26.71 15.76
CA LYS A 184 4.65 -27.79 14.81
C LYS A 184 3.96 -27.56 13.48
N PHE A 185 4.70 -27.77 12.42
CA PHE A 185 4.20 -27.83 11.05
C PHE A 185 4.66 -29.12 10.38
N THR A 186 4.01 -29.48 9.29
CA THR A 186 4.54 -30.44 8.33
C THR A 186 4.99 -29.67 7.08
N TRP A 187 6.16 -30.03 6.55
CA TRP A 187 6.66 -29.58 5.26
C TRP A 187 6.82 -30.78 4.33
N LYS A 188 5.88 -30.93 3.41
CA LYS A 188 5.83 -32.06 2.49
C LYS A 188 5.26 -31.65 1.14
N ASP A 189 5.86 -32.14 0.06
CA ASP A 189 5.41 -31.88 -1.31
C ASP A 189 5.22 -30.38 -1.60
N ASN A 190 6.17 -29.55 -1.11
CA ASN A 190 6.13 -28.09 -1.19
C ASN A 190 4.87 -27.47 -0.56
N LYS A 191 4.36 -28.11 0.46
CA LYS A 191 3.23 -27.63 1.25
C LYS A 191 3.59 -27.54 2.72
N LEU A 192 3.38 -26.37 3.32
CA LEU A 192 3.45 -26.16 4.76
C LEU A 192 2.04 -26.29 5.37
N THR A 193 1.92 -27.00 6.48
CA THR A 193 0.66 -27.11 7.19
C THR A 193 0.91 -27.10 8.70
N GLN A 194 0.30 -26.17 9.40
CA GLN A 194 0.32 -26.18 10.87
C GLN A 194 -0.42 -27.41 11.39
N VAL A 195 0.16 -28.06 12.41
CA VAL A 195 -0.37 -29.29 13.03
C VAL A 195 -0.97 -28.98 14.39
N ASP A 196 -0.35 -28.06 15.13
CA ASP A 196 -0.78 -27.69 16.49
C ASP A 196 -2.00 -26.77 16.47
N ASP A 197 -2.91 -26.99 17.39
CA ASP A 197 -4.06 -26.11 17.65
C ASP A 197 -3.64 -24.96 18.57
N CYS A 198 -2.96 -23.98 17.99
CA CYS A 198 -2.49 -22.78 18.68
C CYS A 198 -2.43 -21.59 17.73
N LEU A 199 -2.42 -20.40 18.28
CA LEU A 199 -2.22 -19.17 17.54
C LEU A 199 -0.72 -18.83 17.50
N VAL A 200 -0.19 -18.55 16.33
CA VAL A 200 1.09 -17.84 16.17
C VAL A 200 0.78 -16.36 16.22
N GLY A 201 1.04 -15.74 17.37
CA GLY A 201 0.63 -14.35 17.62
C GLY A 201 1.80 -13.41 17.84
N LEU A 202 1.54 -12.13 17.64
CA LEU A 202 2.50 -11.06 17.88
C LEU A 202 2.37 -10.56 19.32
N CYS A 203 3.47 -10.48 20.04
CA CYS A 203 3.53 -10.03 21.43
C CYS A 203 4.61 -8.97 21.62
N ASP A 204 4.42 -8.11 22.61
CA ASP A 204 5.48 -7.21 23.09
C ASP A 204 6.54 -7.97 23.92
N ALA A 205 7.60 -7.27 24.33
CA ALA A 205 8.69 -7.82 25.13
C ALA A 205 8.24 -8.32 26.53
N THR A 206 7.03 -8.01 26.96
CA THR A 206 6.45 -8.47 28.23
C THR A 206 5.53 -9.67 28.05
N GLY A 207 5.30 -10.12 26.81
CA GLY A 207 4.37 -11.19 26.47
C GLY A 207 2.92 -10.73 26.31
N GLY A 208 2.68 -9.42 26.29
CA GLY A 208 1.36 -8.87 26.00
C GLY A 208 0.97 -9.12 24.55
N TRP A 209 -0.14 -9.80 24.30
CA TRP A 209 -0.63 -10.06 22.95
C TRP A 209 -1.17 -8.80 22.28
N PHE A 210 -0.77 -8.59 21.02
CA PHE A 210 -1.17 -7.43 20.21
C PHE A 210 -2.40 -7.68 19.34
N TYR A 211 -3.25 -8.63 19.70
CA TYR A 211 -4.47 -8.92 18.95
C TYR A 211 -4.20 -9.17 17.45
N MET A 212 -3.07 -9.78 17.14
CA MET A 212 -2.72 -10.27 15.81
C MET A 212 -2.15 -11.66 15.95
N GLY A 213 -2.65 -12.57 15.14
CA GLY A 213 -2.10 -13.92 15.08
C GLY A 213 -2.94 -14.81 14.19
N ASP A 214 -2.29 -15.81 13.64
CA ASP A 214 -2.85 -16.77 12.72
C ASP A 214 -2.78 -18.19 13.28
N PHE A 215 -3.76 -19.01 12.93
CA PHE A 215 -3.79 -20.43 13.20
C PHE A 215 -4.33 -21.19 11.98
N ASN A 216 -4.26 -22.53 12.00
CA ASN A 216 -4.57 -23.35 10.81
C ASN A 216 -3.80 -22.91 9.55
N ILE A 217 -2.57 -22.46 9.76
CA ILE A 217 -1.69 -21.88 8.73
C ILE A 217 -1.34 -22.95 7.68
N LYS A 218 -1.58 -22.63 6.40
CA LYS A 218 -1.25 -23.48 5.26
C LYS A 218 -0.64 -22.65 4.15
N TYR A 219 0.53 -23.08 3.66
CA TYR A 219 1.16 -22.51 2.48
C TYR A 219 1.20 -23.55 1.38
N THR A 220 0.83 -23.16 0.18
CA THR A 220 0.85 -24.05 -1.00
C THR A 220 1.39 -23.30 -2.20
N ILE A 221 1.98 -24.00 -3.14
CA ILE A 221 2.26 -23.40 -4.45
C ILE A 221 0.92 -23.05 -5.10
N ASN A 222 0.79 -21.82 -5.57
CA ASN A 222 -0.41 -21.44 -6.33
C ASN A 222 -0.43 -22.18 -7.67
N PRO A 223 -1.42 -23.04 -7.94
CA PRO A 223 -1.51 -23.75 -9.20
C PRO A 223 -1.97 -22.86 -10.36
N ASP A 224 -2.64 -21.75 -10.04
CA ASP A 224 -3.20 -20.86 -11.04
C ASP A 224 -2.11 -20.03 -11.71
N LYS A 225 -2.28 -19.78 -13.01
CA LYS A 225 -1.36 -18.98 -13.81
C LYS A 225 -2.08 -17.76 -14.37
N PRO A 226 -1.42 -16.63 -14.47
CA PRO A 226 -1.97 -15.47 -15.16
C PRO A 226 -2.31 -15.82 -16.61
N ILE A 227 -3.39 -15.23 -17.09
CA ILE A 227 -3.78 -15.37 -18.50
C ILE A 227 -2.79 -14.57 -19.35
N VAL A 228 -2.28 -15.21 -20.40
CA VAL A 228 -1.42 -14.57 -21.39
C VAL A 228 -2.23 -14.33 -22.65
N LYS A 229 -2.33 -13.05 -23.05
CA LYS A 229 -2.94 -12.71 -24.36
C LYS A 229 -1.94 -12.97 -25.48
N PRO A 230 -2.40 -13.35 -26.69
CA PRO A 230 -1.53 -13.48 -27.85
C PRO A 230 -0.79 -12.17 -28.16
N GLU A 231 0.42 -12.28 -28.70
CA GLU A 231 1.19 -11.13 -29.13
C GLU A 231 0.64 -10.50 -30.43
N GLY A 232 0.95 -9.23 -30.67
CA GLY A 232 0.62 -8.53 -31.90
C GLY A 232 -0.87 -8.19 -32.09
N LEU A 233 -1.68 -8.31 -31.05
CA LEU A 233 -3.09 -7.92 -31.11
C LEU A 233 -3.25 -6.41 -31.14
N THR A 234 -4.24 -5.95 -31.93
CA THR A 234 -4.61 -4.55 -31.96
C THR A 234 -5.32 -4.15 -30.67
N LYS A 235 -4.80 -3.13 -30.01
CA LYS A 235 -5.34 -2.51 -28.81
C LYS A 235 -6.57 -1.65 -29.18
N ALA A 236 -7.68 -1.83 -28.48
CA ALA A 236 -8.79 -0.90 -28.47
C ALA A 236 -8.90 -0.31 -27.05
N THR A 237 -8.67 0.99 -26.92
CA THR A 237 -8.82 1.68 -25.63
C THR A 237 -10.29 1.90 -25.33
N CYS A 238 -10.72 1.56 -24.12
CA CYS A 238 -12.10 1.68 -23.65
C CYS A 238 -12.17 2.36 -22.29
N LYS A 239 -13.24 3.11 -22.05
CA LYS A 239 -13.74 3.40 -20.71
C LYS A 239 -14.59 2.22 -20.26
N MET A 240 -14.19 1.53 -19.20
CA MET A 240 -15.06 0.60 -18.52
C MET A 240 -15.83 1.38 -17.44
N GLU A 241 -17.03 1.80 -17.78
CA GLU A 241 -17.95 2.50 -16.89
C GLU A 241 -18.68 1.50 -16.00
N TYR A 242 -18.96 1.88 -14.73
CA TYR A 242 -19.61 0.99 -13.77
C TYR A 242 -20.37 1.79 -12.71
N LYS A 243 -21.38 1.16 -12.08
CA LYS A 243 -22.10 1.74 -10.95
C LYS A 243 -21.17 1.81 -9.74
N SER A 244 -21.05 3.00 -9.15
CA SER A 244 -20.05 3.27 -8.13
C SER A 244 -20.61 3.53 -6.73
N ASP A 245 -21.94 3.67 -6.60
CA ASP A 245 -22.59 4.02 -5.34
C ASP A 245 -23.82 3.12 -5.11
N ALA A 246 -23.81 2.40 -3.98
CA ALA A 246 -24.95 1.57 -3.58
C ALA A 246 -26.17 2.39 -3.14
N LYS A 247 -26.01 3.67 -2.81
CA LYS A 247 -27.09 4.60 -2.49
C LYS A 247 -27.76 5.17 -3.73
N ASP A 248 -26.97 5.37 -4.79
CA ASP A 248 -27.44 5.93 -6.05
C ASP A 248 -26.90 5.11 -7.23
N LEU A 249 -27.72 4.19 -7.75
CA LEU A 249 -27.36 3.37 -8.89
C LEU A 249 -27.26 4.16 -10.23
N THR A 250 -27.56 5.45 -10.23
CA THR A 250 -27.29 6.31 -11.39
C THR A 250 -25.88 6.88 -11.38
N ALA A 251 -25.20 6.87 -10.23
CA ALA A 251 -23.82 7.31 -10.12
C ALA A 251 -22.88 6.31 -10.82
N GLU A 252 -22.11 6.81 -11.78
CA GLU A 252 -21.14 6.02 -12.55
C GLU A 252 -19.74 6.58 -12.38
N LYS A 253 -18.78 5.68 -12.38
CA LYS A 253 -17.34 5.94 -12.51
C LYS A 253 -16.82 5.15 -13.69
N PHE A 254 -15.58 5.38 -14.05
CA PHE A 254 -14.91 4.57 -15.07
C PHE A 254 -13.45 4.31 -14.71
N VAL A 255 -12.92 3.24 -15.30
CA VAL A 255 -11.48 2.99 -15.44
C VAL A 255 -11.14 2.87 -16.91
N MET A 256 -9.92 3.27 -17.28
CA MET A 256 -9.42 3.09 -18.63
C MET A 256 -8.82 1.70 -18.75
N VAL A 257 -9.31 0.93 -19.71
CA VAL A 257 -8.86 -0.44 -19.98
C VAL A 257 -8.50 -0.59 -21.46
N ASN A 258 -7.66 -1.58 -21.78
CA ASN A 258 -7.44 -1.99 -23.15
C ASN A 258 -8.19 -3.29 -23.42
N VAL A 259 -8.83 -3.35 -24.57
CA VAL A 259 -9.60 -4.52 -25.03
C VAL A 259 -8.94 -5.06 -26.29
N PHE A 260 -8.74 -6.37 -26.35
CA PHE A 260 -8.16 -7.08 -27.48
C PHE A 260 -9.07 -8.23 -27.89
N ASN A 261 -9.17 -8.50 -29.18
CA ASN A 261 -9.99 -9.58 -29.71
C ASN A 261 -9.13 -10.55 -30.51
N ALA A 262 -9.22 -11.85 -30.20
CA ALA A 262 -8.56 -12.92 -30.93
C ALA A 262 -9.28 -14.25 -30.72
N ASP A 263 -9.40 -15.06 -31.75
CA ASP A 263 -9.82 -16.47 -31.68
C ASP A 263 -11.10 -16.72 -30.87
N GLY A 264 -12.10 -15.87 -31.05
CA GLY A 264 -13.37 -15.97 -30.30
C GLY A 264 -13.25 -15.61 -28.82
N LYS A 265 -12.18 -14.94 -28.43
CA LYS A 265 -11.96 -14.44 -27.07
C LYS A 265 -11.81 -12.93 -27.04
N VAL A 266 -12.13 -12.37 -25.90
CA VAL A 266 -11.86 -10.96 -25.55
C VAL A 266 -10.91 -10.96 -24.36
N TYR A 267 -9.83 -10.20 -24.48
CA TYR A 267 -8.86 -9.98 -23.42
C TYR A 267 -8.97 -8.54 -22.96
N VAL A 268 -8.90 -8.32 -21.65
CA VAL A 268 -8.95 -6.97 -21.05
C VAL A 268 -7.81 -6.85 -20.06
N ASP A 269 -6.98 -5.83 -20.21
CA ASP A 269 -5.95 -5.46 -19.24
C ASP A 269 -6.19 -4.05 -18.67
N HIS A 270 -5.36 -3.61 -17.74
CA HIS A 270 -5.48 -2.33 -17.01
C HIS A 270 -6.75 -2.18 -16.16
N MET A 271 -7.35 -3.30 -15.74
CA MET A 271 -8.50 -3.25 -14.82
C MET A 271 -8.09 -2.87 -13.40
N GLU A 272 -6.90 -3.26 -12.97
CA GLU A 272 -6.40 -3.00 -11.64
C GLU A 272 -5.07 -2.22 -11.70
N LYS A 273 -5.03 -1.12 -10.96
CA LYS A 273 -3.89 -0.20 -10.93
C LYS A 273 -2.58 -0.87 -10.50
N GLY A 274 -2.63 -1.74 -9.47
CA GLY A 274 -1.47 -2.46 -8.97
C GLY A 274 -0.96 -3.56 -9.91
N LEU A 275 -1.80 -3.95 -10.89
CA LEU A 275 -1.54 -5.04 -11.83
C LEU A 275 -1.96 -4.63 -13.26
N PRO A 276 -1.35 -3.59 -13.85
CA PRO A 276 -1.80 -3.05 -15.14
C PRO A 276 -1.70 -4.04 -16.29
N ASP A 277 -0.70 -4.92 -16.27
CA ASP A 277 -0.46 -5.92 -17.32
C ASP A 277 -1.26 -7.21 -17.12
N ALA A 278 -1.98 -7.33 -16.01
CA ALA A 278 -2.79 -8.51 -15.73
C ALA A 278 -4.04 -8.56 -16.64
N VAL A 279 -4.33 -9.75 -17.14
CA VAL A 279 -5.33 -9.95 -18.19
C VAL A 279 -6.54 -10.74 -17.66
N MET A 280 -7.72 -10.17 -17.83
CA MET A 280 -8.98 -10.90 -17.77
C MET A 280 -9.36 -11.38 -19.20
N CYS A 281 -9.97 -12.55 -19.30
CA CYS A 281 -10.39 -13.14 -20.57
C CYS A 281 -11.87 -13.57 -20.54
N GLY A 282 -12.60 -13.26 -21.60
CA GLY A 282 -13.95 -13.76 -21.85
C GLY A 282 -14.04 -14.51 -23.17
N THR A 283 -15.03 -15.40 -23.30
CA THR A 283 -15.30 -16.17 -24.51
C THR A 283 -16.51 -15.58 -25.25
N VAL A 284 -16.34 -15.28 -26.53
CA VAL A 284 -17.41 -14.77 -27.39
C VAL A 284 -18.35 -15.91 -27.77
N SER A 285 -19.66 -15.69 -27.67
CA SER A 285 -20.67 -16.66 -28.12
C SER A 285 -20.60 -16.89 -29.64
N ALA A 286 -21.05 -18.04 -30.09
CA ALA A 286 -21.03 -18.42 -31.52
C ALA A 286 -21.74 -17.41 -32.43
N ASP A 287 -22.77 -16.72 -31.93
CA ASP A 287 -23.51 -15.67 -32.65
C ASP A 287 -22.87 -14.28 -32.55
N GLY A 288 -21.75 -14.16 -31.81
CA GLY A 288 -21.01 -12.93 -31.61
C GLY A 288 -21.68 -11.89 -30.70
N LYS A 289 -22.85 -12.20 -30.11
CA LYS A 289 -23.72 -11.25 -29.40
C LYS A 289 -23.46 -11.16 -27.89
N SER A 290 -22.57 -11.98 -27.37
CA SER A 290 -22.24 -11.94 -25.96
C SER A 290 -20.82 -12.42 -25.69
N VAL A 291 -20.32 -12.05 -24.53
CA VAL A 291 -19.05 -12.51 -23.99
C VAL A 291 -19.32 -13.10 -22.61
N GLU A 292 -18.93 -14.33 -22.40
CA GLU A 292 -18.96 -14.97 -21.08
C GLU A 292 -17.61 -14.82 -20.40
N VAL A 293 -17.62 -14.22 -19.22
CA VAL A 293 -16.42 -14.02 -18.38
C VAL A 293 -16.51 -14.96 -17.20
N PRO A 294 -15.66 -16.01 -17.13
CA PRO A 294 -15.65 -16.93 -16.00
C PRO A 294 -15.03 -16.29 -14.77
N ALA A 295 -15.44 -16.73 -13.59
CA ALA A 295 -14.84 -16.35 -12.31
C ALA A 295 -13.47 -17.00 -12.08
N LYS A 296 -12.79 -16.54 -11.02
CA LYS A 296 -11.53 -17.09 -10.51
C LYS A 296 -10.37 -17.01 -11.51
N GLN A 297 -10.32 -15.96 -12.29
CA GLN A 297 -9.19 -15.69 -13.17
C GLN A 297 -8.05 -15.06 -12.37
N TYR A 298 -6.90 -15.70 -12.36
CA TYR A 298 -5.73 -15.25 -11.63
C TYR A 298 -5.05 -14.08 -12.36
N LEU A 299 -4.91 -12.96 -11.70
CA LEU A 299 -4.27 -11.76 -12.22
C LEU A 299 -2.78 -11.69 -11.89
N GLY A 300 -2.36 -12.21 -10.75
CA GLY A 300 -0.98 -12.12 -10.28
C GLY A 300 -0.87 -11.90 -8.79
N VAL A 301 0.28 -11.39 -8.38
CA VAL A 301 0.61 -11.00 -7.01
C VAL A 301 0.58 -9.49 -6.92
N ASP A 302 -0.18 -8.97 -5.96
CA ASP A 302 -0.15 -7.56 -5.60
C ASP A 302 0.60 -7.39 -4.27
N LEU A 303 1.72 -6.68 -4.31
CA LEU A 303 2.57 -6.45 -3.14
C LEU A 303 1.99 -5.38 -2.20
N GLU A 304 1.14 -4.48 -2.70
CA GLU A 304 0.47 -3.49 -1.84
C GLU A 304 -0.51 -4.18 -0.89
N TYR A 305 -1.24 -5.18 -1.39
CA TYR A 305 -2.19 -5.96 -0.60
C TYR A 305 -1.57 -7.23 0.02
N ASN A 306 -0.33 -7.55 -0.30
CA ASN A 306 0.35 -8.78 0.10
C ASN A 306 -0.49 -10.02 -0.20
N ALA A 307 -1.00 -10.11 -1.43
CA ALA A 307 -1.96 -11.15 -1.79
C ALA A 307 -1.87 -11.60 -3.25
N HIS A 308 -2.35 -12.82 -3.49
CA HIS A 308 -2.73 -13.30 -4.81
C HIS A 308 -4.06 -12.69 -5.21
N VAL A 309 -4.13 -12.09 -6.39
CA VAL A 309 -5.29 -11.33 -6.87
C VAL A 309 -6.01 -12.09 -7.99
N TYR A 310 -7.33 -12.05 -7.93
CA TYR A 310 -8.23 -12.73 -8.88
C TYR A 310 -9.34 -11.81 -9.35
N VAL A 311 -9.84 -12.04 -10.57
CA VAL A 311 -11.16 -11.58 -10.97
C VAL A 311 -12.18 -12.62 -10.56
N LEU A 312 -13.08 -12.24 -9.69
CA LEU A 312 -14.29 -12.99 -9.35
C LEU A 312 -15.50 -12.40 -10.11
N THR A 313 -16.56 -13.17 -10.20
CA THR A 313 -17.83 -12.70 -10.74
C THR A 313 -18.94 -12.88 -9.72
N GLY A 314 -19.92 -11.98 -9.74
CA GLY A 314 -21.02 -12.03 -8.78
C GLY A 314 -22.20 -11.17 -9.18
N ASN A 315 -23.28 -11.33 -8.43
CA ASN A 315 -24.44 -10.45 -8.48
C ASN A 315 -24.38 -9.48 -7.30
N ALA A 316 -24.29 -8.19 -7.59
CA ALA A 316 -24.30 -7.15 -6.57
C ALA A 316 -25.65 -7.09 -5.86
N LYS A 317 -25.63 -6.99 -4.55
CA LYS A 317 -26.78 -6.65 -3.71
C LYS A 317 -26.40 -5.49 -2.80
N ILE A 318 -27.38 -4.69 -2.44
CA ILE A 318 -27.18 -3.54 -1.57
C ILE A 318 -27.41 -3.99 -0.13
N ASP A 319 -26.36 -3.98 0.66
CA ASP A 319 -26.42 -4.18 2.10
C ASP A 319 -26.50 -2.83 2.80
N GLY A 320 -27.18 -2.78 3.96
CA GLY A 320 -27.42 -1.53 4.70
C GLY A 320 -28.36 -0.57 3.98
N ALA A 321 -29.25 -1.05 3.15
CA ALA A 321 -30.26 -0.23 2.49
C ALA A 321 -31.06 0.59 3.52
N GLY A 322 -31.17 1.91 3.29
CA GLY A 322 -31.84 2.83 4.21
C GLY A 322 -30.92 3.36 5.34
N THR A 323 -29.69 2.94 5.43
CA THR A 323 -28.67 3.54 6.32
C THR A 323 -27.97 4.72 5.63
N GLU A 324 -27.15 5.47 6.38
CA GLU A 324 -26.34 6.56 5.82
C GLU A 324 -25.26 6.06 4.84
N LYS A 325 -24.81 4.80 4.99
CA LYS A 325 -23.70 4.21 4.23
C LYS A 325 -24.02 2.83 3.71
N PRO A 326 -24.95 2.68 2.75
CA PRO A 326 -25.16 1.40 2.07
C PRO A 326 -23.93 1.04 1.24
N PHE A 327 -23.69 -0.26 1.00
CA PHE A 327 -22.57 -0.75 0.23
C PHE A 327 -22.96 -1.94 -0.62
N PHE A 328 -22.18 -2.20 -1.67
CA PHE A 328 -22.35 -3.40 -2.47
C PHE A 328 -21.72 -4.61 -1.77
N ASN A 329 -22.51 -5.68 -1.65
CA ASN A 329 -22.05 -7.01 -1.35
C ASN A 329 -22.33 -7.92 -2.57
N TYR A 330 -21.79 -9.16 -2.60
CA TYR A 330 -21.82 -9.97 -3.80
C TYR A 330 -22.19 -11.40 -3.51
N ASP A 331 -23.21 -11.90 -4.23
CA ASP A 331 -23.45 -13.33 -4.35
C ASP A 331 -22.59 -13.85 -5.50
N LYS A 332 -21.57 -14.66 -5.20
CA LYS A 332 -20.62 -15.18 -6.19
C LYS A 332 -21.32 -16.00 -7.26
N THR A 333 -20.90 -15.86 -8.50
CA THR A 333 -21.34 -16.64 -9.64
C THR A 333 -20.17 -17.36 -10.31
N ALA A 334 -20.43 -18.38 -11.11
CA ALA A 334 -19.39 -19.06 -11.87
C ALA A 334 -18.88 -18.23 -13.06
N SER A 335 -19.74 -17.37 -13.60
CA SER A 335 -19.45 -16.45 -14.70
C SER A 335 -20.46 -15.30 -14.71
N ILE A 336 -20.13 -14.23 -15.44
CA ILE A 336 -21.11 -13.24 -15.88
C ILE A 336 -21.15 -13.19 -17.40
N LYS A 337 -22.27 -12.70 -17.93
CA LYS A 337 -22.48 -12.50 -19.36
C LYS A 337 -22.54 -11.01 -19.67
N LEU A 338 -21.68 -10.56 -20.58
CA LEU A 338 -21.73 -9.24 -21.18
C LEU A 338 -22.49 -9.36 -22.51
N THR A 339 -23.46 -8.50 -22.77
CA THR A 339 -24.04 -8.36 -24.12
C THR A 339 -22.97 -7.69 -25.02
N ARG A 340 -22.97 -8.05 -26.30
CA ARG A 340 -22.04 -7.48 -27.28
C ARG A 340 -22.82 -7.05 -28.51
N ASP A 341 -22.68 -5.78 -28.90
CA ASP A 341 -23.31 -5.26 -30.09
C ASP A 341 -22.42 -5.42 -31.35
N ALA A 342 -22.95 -5.01 -32.50
CA ALA A 342 -22.25 -5.11 -33.80
C ALA A 342 -20.98 -4.20 -33.85
N SER A 343 -20.89 -3.18 -33.03
CA SER A 343 -19.69 -2.31 -32.92
C SER A 343 -18.63 -2.90 -32.00
N GLY A 344 -18.94 -4.03 -31.32
CA GLY A 344 -18.07 -4.65 -30.34
C GLY A 344 -18.18 -4.07 -28.92
N LYS A 345 -19.08 -3.13 -28.68
CA LYS A 345 -19.37 -2.61 -27.34
C LYS A 345 -19.94 -3.71 -26.48
N MET A 346 -19.41 -3.84 -25.27
CA MET A 346 -19.81 -4.85 -24.28
C MET A 346 -20.44 -4.20 -23.07
N ALA A 347 -21.48 -4.83 -22.52
CA ALA A 347 -22.12 -4.34 -21.29
C ALA A 347 -22.76 -5.48 -20.50
N ALA A 348 -22.73 -5.38 -19.19
CA ALA A 348 -23.57 -6.16 -18.29
C ALA A 348 -24.63 -5.26 -17.64
N GLU A 349 -25.79 -5.85 -17.36
CA GLU A 349 -26.85 -5.19 -16.61
C GLU A 349 -26.70 -5.48 -15.11
N TYR A 350 -27.16 -4.53 -14.27
CA TYR A 350 -27.30 -4.78 -12.84
C TYR A 350 -28.17 -6.03 -12.62
N PRO A 351 -27.79 -6.97 -11.75
CA PRO A 351 -26.76 -6.87 -10.72
C PRO A 351 -25.39 -7.49 -11.09
N ALA A 352 -25.17 -7.90 -12.35
CA ALA A 352 -23.93 -8.57 -12.73
C ALA A 352 -22.70 -7.70 -12.47
N SER A 353 -21.64 -8.29 -11.94
CA SER A 353 -20.47 -7.55 -11.50
C SER A 353 -19.18 -8.34 -11.70
N LEU A 354 -18.10 -7.60 -11.99
CA LEU A 354 -16.74 -8.07 -11.89
C LEU A 354 -16.16 -7.57 -10.56
N VAL A 355 -15.41 -8.43 -9.86
CA VAL A 355 -14.83 -8.12 -8.56
C VAL A 355 -13.35 -8.50 -8.58
N VAL A 356 -12.46 -7.53 -8.48
CA VAL A 356 -11.03 -7.76 -8.24
C VAL A 356 -10.84 -8.02 -6.76
N ASN A 357 -10.26 -9.15 -6.42
CA ASN A 357 -10.31 -9.72 -5.08
C ASN A 357 -8.98 -10.33 -4.65
N CYS A 358 -8.61 -10.15 -3.39
CA CYS A 358 -7.54 -10.94 -2.79
C CYS A 358 -8.04 -12.34 -2.50
N GLY A 359 -7.36 -13.35 -3.06
CA GLY A 359 -7.77 -14.74 -2.95
C GLY A 359 -8.94 -15.11 -3.85
N ARG A 360 -9.26 -16.40 -3.86
CA ARG A 360 -10.26 -16.98 -4.80
C ARG A 360 -11.53 -17.49 -4.13
N GLU A 361 -11.52 -17.68 -2.80
CA GLU A 361 -12.66 -18.32 -2.10
C GLU A 361 -13.42 -17.34 -1.21
N ASN A 362 -12.76 -16.41 -0.54
CA ASN A 362 -13.39 -15.41 0.31
C ASN A 362 -13.42 -14.05 -0.41
N LEU A 363 -14.36 -13.20 -0.05
CA LEU A 363 -14.46 -11.86 -0.63
C LEU A 363 -13.62 -10.87 0.18
N TYR A 364 -12.47 -10.50 -0.39
CA TYR A 364 -11.58 -9.42 0.07
C TYR A 364 -11.38 -8.46 -1.09
N ILE A 365 -12.33 -7.56 -1.26
CA ILE A 365 -12.51 -6.78 -2.48
C ILE A 365 -11.48 -5.65 -2.54
N ILE A 366 -10.69 -5.61 -3.61
CA ILE A 366 -9.82 -4.50 -3.98
C ILE A 366 -10.62 -3.46 -4.77
N SER A 367 -11.26 -3.93 -5.86
CA SER A 367 -12.08 -3.10 -6.76
C SER A 367 -13.32 -3.86 -7.18
N ASP A 368 -14.41 -3.15 -7.38
CA ASP A 368 -15.68 -3.72 -7.81
C ASP A 368 -16.29 -2.90 -8.96
N TYR A 369 -16.75 -3.61 -9.97
CA TYR A 369 -17.30 -3.04 -11.19
C TYR A 369 -18.72 -3.59 -11.40
N VAL A 370 -19.71 -2.88 -10.83
CA VAL A 370 -21.13 -3.27 -10.92
C VAL A 370 -21.72 -2.81 -12.24
N ALA A 371 -22.35 -3.71 -12.97
CA ALA A 371 -22.92 -3.47 -14.29
C ALA A 371 -21.89 -2.83 -15.26
N PRO A 372 -20.71 -3.46 -15.49
CA PRO A 372 -19.63 -2.87 -16.28
C PRO A 372 -20.07 -2.67 -17.75
N ARG A 373 -19.70 -1.53 -18.32
CA ARG A 373 -19.99 -1.14 -19.70
C ARG A 373 -18.73 -0.63 -20.37
N PHE A 374 -18.29 -1.27 -21.44
CA PHE A 374 -17.10 -0.92 -22.18
C PHE A 374 -17.45 0.04 -23.32
N VAL A 375 -17.03 1.28 -23.21
CA VAL A 375 -17.25 2.34 -24.20
C VAL A 375 -15.95 2.65 -24.90
N SER A 376 -15.91 2.46 -26.21
CA SER A 376 -14.71 2.73 -27.02
C SER A 376 -14.26 4.17 -26.84
N GLN A 377 -12.97 4.35 -26.61
CA GLN A 377 -12.30 5.63 -26.53
C GLN A 377 -11.33 5.75 -27.71
N GLU A 378 -11.41 6.84 -28.43
CA GLU A 378 -10.45 7.12 -29.50
C GLU A 378 -9.04 7.31 -28.90
N ASP A 379 -8.08 6.54 -29.43
CA ASP A 379 -6.66 6.73 -29.11
C ASP A 379 -6.09 7.83 -30.02
N LYS A 380 -5.95 9.03 -29.49
CA LYS A 380 -5.46 10.20 -30.20
C LYS A 380 -4.48 11.00 -29.37
N ALA A 381 -3.60 11.72 -30.06
CA ALA A 381 -2.70 12.67 -29.43
C ALA A 381 -3.48 13.85 -28.82
N MET A 382 -3.34 14.06 -27.53
CA MET A 382 -3.99 15.14 -26.77
C MET A 382 -2.96 15.89 -25.92
N THR A 383 -3.06 17.21 -25.89
CA THR A 383 -2.19 18.02 -25.01
C THR A 383 -2.78 18.04 -23.60
N PRO A 384 -2.12 17.47 -22.59
CA PRO A 384 -2.66 17.44 -21.25
C PRO A 384 -2.78 18.87 -20.67
N ALA A 385 -3.81 19.09 -19.84
CA ALA A 385 -3.94 20.33 -19.11
C ALA A 385 -2.78 20.51 -18.11
N ASP A 386 -2.47 21.74 -17.78
CA ASP A 386 -1.40 22.09 -16.85
C ASP A 386 -1.68 21.50 -15.45
N PRO A 387 -0.65 21.01 -14.74
CA PRO A 387 -0.76 20.60 -13.35
C PRO A 387 -1.29 21.74 -12.46
N VAL A 388 -2.02 21.38 -11.40
CA VAL A 388 -2.38 22.34 -10.35
C VAL A 388 -1.39 22.14 -9.21
N PHE A 389 -0.54 23.18 -9.02
CA PHE A 389 0.55 23.14 -8.07
C PHE A 389 0.80 24.56 -7.53
N THR A 390 0.78 24.73 -6.20
CA THR A 390 0.90 26.01 -5.51
C THR A 390 1.91 25.93 -4.37
N ALA A 391 2.30 27.07 -3.80
CA ALA A 391 3.23 27.12 -2.68
C ALA A 391 2.71 26.35 -1.44
N ASP A 392 1.41 26.31 -1.22
CA ASP A 392 0.78 25.59 -0.11
C ASP A 392 0.86 24.06 -0.25
N ASP A 393 1.19 23.58 -1.45
CA ASP A 393 1.36 22.15 -1.74
C ASP A 393 2.77 21.65 -1.39
N ILE A 394 3.71 22.54 -1.04
CA ILE A 394 5.04 22.20 -0.52
C ILE A 394 5.06 22.42 0.98
N ARG A 395 5.28 21.35 1.73
CA ARG A 395 5.38 21.39 3.21
C ARG A 395 6.78 20.98 3.64
N PRO A 396 7.68 21.97 3.87
CA PRO A 396 9.03 21.70 4.33
C PRO A 396 9.02 21.09 5.74
N SER A 397 9.90 20.11 5.97
CA SER A 397 10.18 19.58 7.30
C SER A 397 11.68 19.40 7.51
N THR A 398 12.10 19.02 8.72
CA THR A 398 13.52 18.84 9.05
C THR A 398 14.20 17.76 8.21
N ASN A 399 13.48 16.68 7.84
CA ASN A 399 14.10 15.51 7.20
C ASN A 399 13.67 15.31 5.75
N PHE A 400 12.56 15.89 5.34
CA PHE A 400 12.02 15.80 3.97
C PHE A 400 11.13 17.00 3.68
N ASP A 401 10.87 17.26 2.42
CA ASP A 401 9.76 18.11 2.00
C ASP A 401 8.63 17.22 1.48
N LEU A 402 7.41 17.43 2.00
CA LEU A 402 6.21 16.79 1.48
C LEU A 402 5.64 17.65 0.37
N VAL A 403 5.58 17.11 -0.84
CA VAL A 403 5.07 17.81 -2.03
C VAL A 403 3.81 17.15 -2.51
N LYS A 404 2.79 17.96 -2.81
CA LYS A 404 1.51 17.52 -3.37
C LYS A 404 1.16 18.33 -4.61
N PHE A 405 0.54 17.71 -5.59
CA PHE A 405 0.01 18.38 -6.77
C PHE A 405 -1.13 17.58 -7.38
N VAL A 406 -1.91 18.22 -8.24
CA VAL A 406 -2.96 17.56 -9.03
C VAL A 406 -2.52 17.53 -10.49
N LEU A 407 -2.62 16.36 -11.10
CA LEU A 407 -2.51 16.21 -12.56
C LEU A 407 -3.93 16.06 -13.11
N PRO A 408 -4.47 17.05 -13.83
CA PRO A 408 -5.78 16.89 -14.44
C PRO A 408 -5.80 15.72 -15.43
N VAL A 409 -6.78 14.83 -15.30
CA VAL A 409 -7.01 13.76 -16.28
C VAL A 409 -7.85 14.26 -17.46
N LYS A 410 -7.54 15.48 -17.90
CA LYS A 410 -8.18 16.21 -19.00
C LYS A 410 -7.12 16.82 -19.88
N ASP A 411 -7.44 16.94 -21.18
CA ASP A 411 -6.65 17.77 -22.10
C ASP A 411 -7.02 19.25 -21.96
N VAL A 412 -6.34 20.11 -22.72
CA VAL A 412 -6.58 21.57 -22.75
C VAL A 412 -7.99 21.93 -23.25
N ASP A 413 -8.68 21.04 -23.96
CA ASP A 413 -10.03 21.22 -24.48
C ASP A 413 -11.11 20.60 -23.55
N GLY A 414 -10.70 19.99 -22.40
CA GLY A 414 -11.59 19.39 -21.42
C GLY A 414 -11.98 17.94 -21.71
N ASN A 415 -11.39 17.29 -22.71
CA ASN A 415 -11.63 15.87 -22.98
C ASN A 415 -10.90 14.96 -21.98
N ASP A 416 -11.44 13.79 -21.72
CA ASP A 416 -10.84 12.80 -20.82
C ASP A 416 -9.57 12.19 -21.42
N LEU A 417 -8.47 12.22 -20.66
CA LEU A 417 -7.24 11.52 -20.99
C LEU A 417 -7.28 10.07 -20.54
N ASN A 418 -6.58 9.20 -21.27
CA ASN A 418 -6.29 7.85 -20.79
C ASN A 418 -5.19 7.93 -19.73
N VAL A 419 -5.53 7.63 -18.48
CA VAL A 419 -4.58 7.68 -17.34
C VAL A 419 -3.42 6.70 -17.49
N ASN A 420 -3.56 5.64 -18.29
CA ASN A 420 -2.52 4.65 -18.57
C ASN A 420 -1.44 5.17 -19.53
N GLU A 421 -1.76 6.26 -20.28
CA GLU A 421 -0.84 6.97 -21.17
C GLU A 421 -0.41 8.32 -20.59
N LEU A 422 -0.77 8.59 -19.31
CA LEU A 422 -0.45 9.83 -18.62
C LEU A 422 0.74 9.62 -17.68
N TYR A 423 1.71 10.51 -17.80
CA TYR A 423 2.94 10.54 -17.01
C TYR A 423 3.17 11.94 -16.49
N TYR A 424 4.16 12.11 -15.64
CA TYR A 424 4.59 13.42 -15.19
C TYR A 424 6.09 13.47 -14.90
N ASN A 425 6.65 14.69 -15.05
CA ASN A 425 7.99 15.02 -14.62
C ASN A 425 7.94 15.99 -13.47
N VAL A 426 8.92 15.86 -12.58
CA VAL A 426 9.24 16.89 -11.59
C VAL A 426 10.59 17.49 -11.95
N TYR A 427 10.74 18.79 -11.76
CA TYR A 427 11.97 19.52 -12.00
C TYR A 427 12.49 20.10 -10.67
N TYR A 428 13.75 19.89 -10.42
CA TYR A 428 14.51 20.59 -9.37
C TYR A 428 15.22 21.77 -10.02
N ASN A 429 14.86 22.99 -9.60
CA ASN A 429 15.32 24.19 -10.25
C ASN A 429 15.01 24.09 -11.76
N ASP A 430 16.02 24.06 -12.63
CA ASP A 430 15.82 24.01 -14.08
C ASP A 430 16.13 22.64 -14.70
N ALA A 431 16.39 21.61 -13.88
CA ALA A 431 16.74 20.27 -14.33
C ALA A 431 15.65 19.24 -13.98
N PRO A 432 15.35 18.27 -14.85
CA PRO A 432 14.49 17.15 -14.52
C PRO A 432 15.04 16.38 -13.32
N TYR A 433 14.17 16.08 -12.35
CA TYR A 433 14.51 15.23 -11.22
C TYR A 433 14.53 13.77 -11.67
N VAL A 434 15.59 13.05 -11.32
CA VAL A 434 15.72 11.63 -11.62
C VAL A 434 15.27 10.84 -10.38
N PHE A 435 14.17 10.12 -10.52
CA PHE A 435 13.70 9.18 -9.50
C PHE A 435 14.53 7.89 -9.58
N THR A 436 15.07 7.43 -8.47
CA THR A 436 15.95 6.24 -8.44
C THR A 436 15.40 5.13 -7.55
N PRO A 437 15.69 3.84 -7.86
CA PRO A 437 15.22 2.70 -7.06
C PRO A 437 15.72 2.71 -5.60
N GLU A 438 16.83 3.39 -5.32
CA GLU A 438 17.38 3.49 -3.97
C GLU A 438 16.50 4.32 -3.05
N VAL A 439 15.80 5.33 -3.60
CA VAL A 439 14.90 6.22 -2.88
C VAL A 439 13.46 5.76 -3.03
N PHE A 440 13.02 5.46 -4.26
CA PHE A 440 11.64 5.12 -4.58
C PHE A 440 11.53 3.64 -4.92
N LYS A 441 11.10 2.85 -3.95
CA LYS A 441 11.02 1.39 -4.08
C LYS A 441 9.91 1.00 -5.05
N GLY A 442 10.18 -0.01 -5.87
CA GLY A 442 9.27 -0.42 -6.94
C GLY A 442 9.67 0.12 -8.32
N LEU A 443 10.57 1.12 -8.40
CA LEU A 443 11.25 1.42 -9.65
C LEU A 443 12.28 0.34 -9.97
N THR A 444 12.34 -0.08 -11.23
CA THR A 444 13.33 -1.07 -11.72
C THR A 444 14.60 -0.42 -12.26
N ALA A 445 14.53 0.87 -12.59
CA ALA A 445 15.66 1.68 -13.10
C ALA A 445 15.41 3.16 -12.79
N PRO A 446 16.46 4.00 -12.81
CA PRO A 446 16.29 5.46 -12.74
C PRO A 446 15.41 5.97 -13.89
N MET A 447 14.45 6.86 -13.58
CA MET A 447 13.55 7.47 -14.58
C MET A 447 13.17 8.89 -14.22
N THR A 448 12.75 9.66 -15.23
CA THR A 448 12.24 11.02 -15.07
C THR A 448 10.74 11.10 -15.27
N ASP A 449 10.18 10.25 -16.15
CA ASP A 449 8.78 10.23 -16.52
C ASP A 449 8.05 9.22 -15.67
N ILE A 450 7.39 9.65 -14.60
CA ILE A 450 6.70 8.77 -13.67
C ILE A 450 5.27 8.51 -14.18
N PRO A 451 4.84 7.24 -14.29
CA PRO A 451 3.45 6.92 -14.63
C PRO A 451 2.45 7.54 -13.64
N TYR A 452 1.34 8.05 -14.15
CA TYR A 452 0.29 8.69 -13.34
C TYR A 452 -0.14 7.87 -12.12
N ALA A 453 -0.30 6.57 -12.30
CA ALA A 453 -0.78 5.68 -11.26
C ALA A 453 0.34 5.09 -10.37
N PHE A 454 1.61 5.41 -10.63
CA PHE A 454 2.72 4.83 -9.89
C PHE A 454 2.62 5.11 -8.38
N SER A 455 2.90 4.06 -7.60
CA SER A 455 3.01 4.11 -6.15
C SER A 455 4.17 3.21 -5.74
N ASP A 456 5.05 3.69 -4.89
CA ASP A 456 6.10 2.85 -4.36
C ASP A 456 5.65 2.06 -3.11
N THR A 457 6.41 1.05 -2.73
CA THR A 457 6.07 0.16 -1.61
C THR A 457 6.30 0.81 -0.24
N GLU A 458 7.09 1.88 -0.16
CA GLU A 458 7.34 2.64 1.08
C GLU A 458 6.48 3.90 1.19
N PHE A 459 5.63 4.17 0.20
CA PHE A 459 4.75 5.34 0.13
C PHE A 459 5.50 6.68 0.13
N ASP A 460 6.71 6.69 -0.40
CA ASP A 460 7.47 7.92 -0.64
C ASP A 460 6.96 8.67 -1.89
N ILE A 461 6.25 7.95 -2.78
CA ILE A 461 5.55 8.49 -3.93
C ILE A 461 4.25 7.71 -4.14
N TYR A 462 3.12 8.41 -4.22
CA TYR A 462 1.80 7.78 -4.46
C TYR A 462 0.72 8.79 -4.84
N PRO A 463 -0.28 8.41 -5.65
CA PRO A 463 -1.51 9.16 -5.86
C PRO A 463 -2.56 8.78 -4.81
N SER A 464 -3.23 9.78 -4.23
CA SER A 464 -4.35 9.56 -3.30
C SER A 464 -5.32 10.74 -3.35
N GLY A 465 -6.64 10.46 -3.40
CA GLY A 465 -7.68 11.48 -3.38
C GLY A 465 -7.57 12.51 -4.53
N GLY A 466 -7.09 12.09 -5.72
CA GLY A 466 -6.87 12.95 -6.88
C GLY A 466 -5.62 13.82 -6.79
N LYS A 467 -4.78 13.64 -5.78
CA LYS A 467 -3.49 14.32 -5.62
C LYS A 467 -2.35 13.32 -5.68
N HIS A 468 -1.24 13.71 -6.30
CA HIS A 468 0.03 13.01 -6.20
C HIS A 468 0.78 13.54 -4.99
N THR A 469 1.42 12.65 -4.24
CA THR A 469 2.20 12.96 -3.05
C THR A 469 3.60 12.40 -3.23
N ILE A 470 4.63 13.21 -2.96
CA ILE A 470 6.04 12.82 -3.03
C ILE A 470 6.76 13.34 -1.78
N TYR A 471 7.60 12.50 -1.18
CA TYR A 471 8.51 12.85 -0.11
C TYR A 471 9.91 13.05 -0.69
N PHE A 472 10.39 14.28 -0.68
CA PHE A 472 11.73 14.62 -1.14
C PHE A 472 12.69 14.72 0.03
N TYR A 473 13.63 13.80 0.10
CA TYR A 473 14.68 13.78 1.14
C TYR A 473 15.86 14.68 0.79
N ASP A 474 16.17 14.85 -0.51
CA ASP A 474 17.07 15.92 -0.97
C ASP A 474 16.27 17.22 -1.08
N LYS A 475 16.72 18.24 -0.32
CA LYS A 475 16.05 19.54 -0.23
C LYS A 475 16.88 20.67 -0.89
N ASN A 476 17.85 20.31 -1.74
CA ASN A 476 18.75 21.25 -2.42
C ASN A 476 18.09 21.93 -3.62
N TYR A 477 16.87 22.43 -3.45
CA TYR A 477 16.17 23.17 -4.49
C TYR A 477 15.58 24.46 -3.95
N THR A 478 15.44 25.45 -4.83
CA THR A 478 14.77 26.72 -4.55
C THR A 478 13.39 26.81 -5.18
N LYS A 479 13.18 26.07 -6.28
CA LYS A 479 11.89 25.93 -6.96
C LYS A 479 11.70 24.52 -7.47
N LEU A 480 10.45 24.07 -7.50
CA LEU A 480 10.00 22.83 -8.14
C LEU A 480 9.13 23.16 -9.35
N GLY A 481 9.27 22.37 -10.40
CA GLY A 481 8.38 22.37 -11.54
C GLY A 481 7.66 21.06 -11.67
N VAL A 482 6.41 21.07 -12.09
CA VAL A 482 5.64 19.86 -12.42
C VAL A 482 5.08 20.00 -13.83
N GLN A 483 5.18 18.94 -14.65
CA GLN A 483 4.70 18.88 -16.01
C GLN A 483 3.96 17.57 -16.27
N SER A 484 2.78 17.63 -16.88
CA SER A 484 2.05 16.45 -17.38
C SER A 484 2.57 16.06 -18.78
N ILE A 485 2.63 14.75 -19.04
CA ILE A 485 3.06 14.15 -20.31
C ILE A 485 2.00 13.13 -20.71
N TYR A 486 1.55 13.20 -21.95
CA TYR A 486 0.58 12.26 -22.51
C TYR A 486 1.14 11.58 -23.76
N ARG A 487 1.02 10.24 -23.82
CA ARG A 487 1.57 9.37 -24.88
C ARG A 487 0.48 8.60 -25.62
N GLY A 488 -0.61 9.28 -26.00
CA GLY A 488 -1.70 8.69 -26.77
C GLY A 488 -1.58 9.00 -28.26
N GLY A 489 -2.25 8.19 -29.11
CA GLY A 489 -2.25 8.36 -30.56
C GLY A 489 -0.88 8.21 -31.23
N GLY A 490 0.07 7.55 -30.57
CA GLY A 490 1.44 7.38 -31.07
C GLY A 490 2.33 8.64 -31.00
N GLU A 491 1.88 9.70 -30.33
CA GLU A 491 2.63 10.94 -30.10
C GLU A 491 2.78 11.25 -28.62
N GLU A 492 3.89 11.90 -28.26
CA GLU A 492 4.08 12.47 -26.94
C GLU A 492 3.72 13.96 -26.97
N ARG A 493 2.82 14.37 -26.07
CA ARG A 493 2.45 15.76 -25.86
C ARG A 493 2.61 16.14 -24.40
N ARG A 494 3.03 17.39 -24.15
CA ARG A 494 3.37 17.90 -22.83
C ARG A 494 2.56 19.15 -22.51
N SER A 495 2.19 19.29 -21.24
CA SER A 495 1.65 20.55 -20.70
C SER A 495 2.75 21.61 -20.57
N ASN A 496 2.41 22.80 -20.13
CA ASN A 496 3.40 23.72 -19.58
C ASN A 496 3.95 23.16 -18.26
N VAL A 497 5.17 23.59 -17.89
CA VAL A 497 5.70 23.33 -16.56
C VAL A 497 5.15 24.37 -15.60
N VAL A 498 4.47 23.93 -14.54
CA VAL A 498 3.99 24.81 -13.47
C VAL A 498 5.06 24.88 -12.38
N TRP A 499 5.60 26.07 -12.16
CA TRP A 499 6.70 26.32 -11.23
C TRP A 499 6.23 26.89 -9.91
N VAL A 500 6.79 26.38 -8.81
CA VAL A 500 6.55 26.87 -7.45
C VAL A 500 7.87 27.03 -6.70
N ASN A 501 8.07 28.18 -6.07
CA ASN A 501 9.22 28.39 -5.22
C ASN A 501 9.02 27.62 -3.90
N ARG A 502 10.11 27.03 -3.40
CA ARG A 502 10.11 26.36 -2.09
C ARG A 502 9.75 27.38 -1.01
N PRO A 503 8.73 27.13 -0.18
CA PRO A 503 8.42 28.03 0.94
C PRO A 503 9.61 28.16 1.90
N VAL A 504 9.93 29.38 2.24
CA VAL A 504 10.99 29.69 3.21
C VAL A 504 10.42 29.47 4.61
N THR A 505 10.87 28.42 5.29
CA THR A 505 10.53 28.20 6.70
C THR A 505 11.61 28.82 7.56
N GLY A 506 11.27 29.74 8.45
CA GLY A 506 12.24 30.52 9.24
C GLY A 506 13.18 29.71 10.16
N ILE A 507 13.22 28.37 10.05
CA ILE A 507 14.12 27.48 10.79
C ILE A 507 15.20 26.87 9.88
N ASP A 508 14.90 26.61 8.60
CA ASP A 508 15.86 25.99 7.67
C ASP A 508 16.78 27.00 6.96
N ASP A 509 16.41 28.28 6.94
CA ASP A 509 17.18 29.34 6.26
C ASP A 509 18.51 29.73 6.92
N VAL A 510 18.75 29.23 8.10
CA VAL A 510 20.01 29.55 8.81
C VAL A 510 21.25 29.01 8.09
N ASN A 511 21.09 27.97 7.28
CA ASN A 511 22.19 27.36 6.50
C ASN A 511 22.21 27.74 5.01
N ALA A 512 21.17 28.41 4.49
CA ALA A 512 21.04 28.75 3.07
C ALA A 512 21.18 30.24 2.77
N ASP A 513 21.52 31.05 3.77
CA ASP A 513 21.77 32.48 3.57
C ASP A 513 23.11 32.68 2.84
N MET A 514 23.03 32.68 1.49
CA MET A 514 24.21 32.90 0.64
C MET A 514 24.74 34.35 0.67
N ARG A 515 24.16 35.21 1.50
CA ARG A 515 24.65 36.58 1.66
C ARG A 515 26.02 36.57 2.36
N GLU A 516 26.93 37.34 1.86
CA GLU A 516 28.24 37.50 2.47
C GLU A 516 28.11 38.08 3.88
N VAL A 517 28.59 37.34 4.89
CA VAL A 517 28.55 37.76 6.30
C VAL A 517 29.65 38.78 6.54
N LYS A 518 29.27 39.98 6.91
CA LYS A 518 30.19 41.05 7.27
C LYS A 518 30.72 40.93 8.71
N SER A 519 29.81 40.60 9.65
CA SER A 519 30.19 40.42 11.06
C SER A 519 29.15 39.58 11.82
N VAL A 520 29.61 38.88 12.87
CA VAL A 520 28.78 38.17 13.84
C VAL A 520 29.06 38.71 15.23
N SER A 521 28.01 39.00 15.99
CA SER A 521 28.11 39.48 17.38
C SER A 521 27.14 38.69 18.26
N TYR A 522 27.49 38.45 19.50
CA TYR A 522 26.65 37.75 20.47
C TYR A 522 26.24 38.69 21.61
N TYR A 523 25.01 38.50 22.12
CA TYR A 523 24.45 39.27 23.21
C TYR A 523 23.81 38.35 24.24
N ASN A 524 23.97 38.65 25.52
CA ASN A 524 23.26 37.95 26.57
C ASN A 524 21.80 38.43 26.63
N VAL A 525 20.97 37.80 27.46
CA VAL A 525 19.53 38.14 27.61
C VAL A 525 19.31 39.57 28.17
N ALA A 526 20.32 40.22 28.76
CA ALA A 526 20.29 41.61 29.19
C ALA A 526 20.70 42.60 28.09
N GLY A 527 20.97 42.13 26.85
CA GLY A 527 21.35 42.96 25.70
C GLY A 527 22.83 43.39 25.69
N GLN A 528 23.65 42.88 26.58
CA GLN A 528 25.10 43.20 26.60
C GLN A 528 25.82 42.29 25.60
N GLN A 529 26.74 42.89 24.83
CA GLN A 529 27.58 42.13 23.89
C GLN A 529 28.57 41.25 24.63
N ILE A 530 28.69 39.99 24.21
CA ILE A 530 29.61 38.99 24.75
C ILE A 530 30.55 38.50 23.64
N ALA A 531 31.75 38.07 23.98
CA ALA A 531 32.75 37.63 22.99
C ALA A 531 32.37 36.31 22.33
N GLU A 532 31.79 35.39 23.09
CA GLU A 532 31.36 34.07 22.64
C GLU A 532 30.04 33.68 23.30
N PRO A 533 29.24 32.72 22.69
CA PRO A 533 28.04 32.23 23.33
C PRO A 533 28.34 31.59 24.68
N ALA A 534 27.80 32.16 25.76
CA ALA A 534 27.88 31.60 27.10
C ALA A 534 26.85 30.49 27.30
N SER A 535 27.00 29.66 28.34
CA SER A 535 26.01 28.69 28.79
C SER A 535 24.64 29.35 29.03
N GLY A 536 23.58 28.82 28.46
CA GLY A 536 22.22 29.36 28.50
C GLY A 536 21.79 30.03 27.19
N VAL A 537 20.82 30.96 27.27
CA VAL A 537 20.26 31.67 26.12
C VAL A 537 21.08 32.91 25.78
N CYS A 538 21.51 33.02 24.53
CA CYS A 538 22.09 34.25 23.98
C CYS A 538 21.46 34.58 22.60
N ILE A 539 21.68 35.81 22.14
CA ILE A 539 21.22 36.28 20.83
C ILE A 539 22.46 36.43 19.94
N LYS A 540 22.48 35.73 18.82
CA LYS A 540 23.49 35.89 17.76
C LYS A 540 22.92 36.90 16.75
N ARG A 541 23.67 37.97 16.51
CA ARG A 541 23.37 39.00 15.52
C ARG A 541 24.36 38.86 14.37
N ILE A 542 23.83 38.64 13.16
CA ILE A 542 24.60 38.51 11.92
C ILE A 542 24.33 39.78 11.10
N GLN A 543 25.39 40.48 10.72
CA GLN A 543 25.32 41.58 9.77
C GLN A 543 25.90 41.14 8.45
N TYR A 544 25.15 41.35 7.37
CA TYR A 544 25.55 40.99 6.02
C TYR A 544 26.19 42.18 5.29
N ALA A 545 26.93 41.88 4.21
CA ALA A 545 27.62 42.90 3.39
C ALA A 545 26.65 43.90 2.75
N ASP A 546 25.41 43.49 2.49
CA ASP A 546 24.31 44.31 1.95
C ASP A 546 23.70 45.28 2.98
N GLY A 547 24.19 45.27 4.22
CA GLY A 547 23.72 46.11 5.32
C GLY A 547 22.54 45.52 6.10
N THR A 548 21.95 44.41 5.68
CA THR A 548 20.87 43.74 6.40
C THR A 548 21.37 43.06 7.67
N VAL A 549 20.50 42.89 8.66
CA VAL A 549 20.82 42.27 9.96
C VAL A 549 19.85 41.16 10.27
N LYS A 550 20.37 40.02 10.70
CA LYS A 550 19.59 38.89 11.23
C LYS A 550 19.92 38.66 12.69
N ALA A 551 18.89 38.38 13.50
CA ALA A 551 19.08 38.03 14.92
C ALA A 551 18.52 36.62 15.18
N GLU A 552 19.28 35.78 15.85
CA GLU A 552 18.93 34.40 16.14
C GLU A 552 19.10 34.11 17.64
N LYS A 553 18.17 33.35 18.22
CA LYS A 553 18.31 32.82 19.57
C LYS A 553 19.21 31.58 19.52
N VAL A 554 20.28 31.58 20.28
CA VAL A 554 21.21 30.45 20.46
C VAL A 554 21.10 29.95 21.90
N ILE A 555 21.02 28.65 22.09
CA ILE A 555 21.04 27.97 23.38
C ILE A 555 22.29 27.09 23.40
N LYS A 556 23.17 27.27 24.39
CA LYS A 556 24.42 26.52 24.52
C LYS A 556 24.45 25.75 25.84
#